data_19d62b14a4f1b13f725f7d97ac1b378c
#
_entry.id   19d62b14a4f1b13f725f7d97ac1b378c
#
_cell.length_a   1.000
_cell.length_b   1.000
_cell.length_c   1.000
_cell.angle_alpha   90.00
_cell.angle_beta   90.00
_cell.angle_gamma   90.00
#
_symmetry.space_group_name_H-M   'P 1'
#
loop_
_entity.id
_entity.type
_entity.pdbx_description
1 polymer ?
#
loop_
_entity_poly.entity_id
_entity_poly.type
_entity_poly.pdbx_seq_one_letter_code
_entity_poly.pdbx_strand_id
1 'polypeptide(L)'
;MYANILLSTDGSDVARKGVKHGIALAKAVNAKAIVITVTEPLEVDYGGGHAGGWIPSPEEFDRFDAACKESAGKVLDEARAMAEEIGISAELLHVPNAHPATAIIETAKSRGCDLIVMASHGRRGIRKLLLGSQTSEVLADGSVPVLVVR
;
A
#
# COMPACT_ATOMS: atom_id res chain seq x y z
N MET A 1 -5.27 -1.58 -23.15
CA MET A 1 -6.27 -2.26 -22.30
C MET A 1 -6.35 -1.59 -20.94
N TYR A 2 -5.26 -1.51 -20.18
CA TYR A 2 -5.23 -0.75 -18.91
C TYR A 2 -4.76 0.68 -19.16
N ALA A 3 -5.44 1.66 -18.54
CA ALA A 3 -5.11 3.08 -18.65
C ALA A 3 -4.54 3.66 -17.36
N ASN A 4 -5.01 3.19 -16.20
CA ASN A 4 -4.57 3.65 -14.88
C ASN A 4 -4.34 2.44 -13.97
N ILE A 5 -3.10 2.22 -13.57
CA ILE A 5 -2.70 1.07 -12.74
C ILE A 5 -2.31 1.56 -11.35
N LEU A 6 -2.99 1.04 -10.32
CA LEU A 6 -2.66 1.28 -8.91
C LEU A 6 -1.70 0.21 -8.41
N LEU A 7 -0.57 0.62 -7.86
CA LEU A 7 0.47 -0.24 -7.31
C LEU A 7 0.53 -0.04 -5.80
N SER A 8 0.22 -1.06 -5.00
CA SER A 8 0.30 -0.95 -3.55
C SER A 8 1.63 -1.46 -3.02
N THR A 9 2.18 -0.76 -2.03
CA THR A 9 3.43 -1.15 -1.39
C THR A 9 3.47 -0.77 0.09
N ASP A 10 4.04 -1.65 0.89
CA ASP A 10 4.39 -1.40 2.30
C ASP A 10 5.91 -1.30 2.51
N GLY A 11 6.69 -1.28 1.42
CA GLY A 11 8.14 -1.24 1.45
C GLY A 11 8.83 -2.58 1.73
N SER A 12 8.09 -3.69 1.86
CA SER A 12 8.68 -5.02 1.98
C SER A 12 9.33 -5.47 0.67
N ASP A 13 10.24 -6.44 0.73
CA ASP A 13 10.93 -6.96 -0.46
C ASP A 13 9.96 -7.53 -1.50
N VAL A 14 8.90 -8.19 -1.06
CA VAL A 14 7.88 -8.73 -1.95
C VAL A 14 7.07 -7.59 -2.59
N ALA A 15 6.72 -6.56 -1.81
CA ALA A 15 6.02 -5.39 -2.32
C ALA A 15 6.87 -4.63 -3.34
N ARG A 16 8.18 -4.50 -3.13
CA ARG A 16 9.12 -3.92 -4.12
C ARG A 16 9.10 -4.67 -5.45
N LYS A 17 9.09 -6.01 -5.40
CA LYS A 17 8.95 -6.83 -6.62
C LYS A 17 7.62 -6.54 -7.32
N GLY A 18 6.53 -6.44 -6.56
CA GLY A 18 5.21 -6.06 -7.07
C GLY A 18 5.21 -4.71 -7.76
N VAL A 19 5.80 -3.69 -7.12
CA VAL A 19 5.94 -2.34 -7.69
C VAL A 19 6.76 -2.36 -8.98
N LYS A 20 7.92 -3.00 -8.97
CA LYS A 20 8.78 -3.10 -10.16
C LYS A 20 8.05 -3.78 -11.33
N HIS A 21 7.33 -4.87 -11.05
CA HIS A 21 6.52 -5.57 -12.04
C HIS A 21 5.40 -4.68 -12.60
N GLY A 22 4.67 -4.00 -11.72
CA GLY A 22 3.57 -3.12 -12.10
C GLY A 22 4.02 -1.89 -12.89
N ILE A 23 5.18 -1.28 -12.54
CA ILE A 23 5.77 -0.18 -13.31
C ILE A 23 6.18 -0.65 -14.71
N ALA A 24 6.81 -1.83 -14.83
CA ALA A 24 7.16 -2.40 -16.12
C ALA A 24 5.93 -2.69 -16.98
N LEU A 25 4.86 -3.19 -16.37
CA LEU A 25 3.57 -3.40 -17.04
C LEU A 25 2.97 -2.07 -17.51
N ALA A 26 2.92 -1.04 -16.64
CA ALA A 26 2.40 0.27 -16.98
C ALA A 26 3.13 0.86 -18.18
N LYS A 27 4.47 0.75 -18.23
CA LYS A 27 5.26 1.15 -19.41
C LYS A 27 4.88 0.36 -20.66
N ALA A 28 4.77 -0.96 -20.55
CA ALA A 28 4.51 -1.83 -21.68
C ALA A 28 3.15 -1.57 -22.33
N VAL A 29 2.13 -1.20 -21.54
CA VAL A 29 0.77 -0.92 -22.03
C VAL A 29 0.47 0.59 -22.18
N ASN A 30 1.45 1.44 -21.94
CA ASN A 30 1.33 2.91 -21.95
C ASN A 30 0.25 3.43 -20.97
N ALA A 31 0.17 2.83 -19.77
CA ALA A 31 -0.74 3.23 -18.72
C ALA A 31 -0.06 4.20 -17.73
N LYS A 32 -0.88 4.99 -17.02
CA LYS A 32 -0.43 5.77 -15.87
C LYS A 32 -0.19 4.82 -14.68
N ALA A 33 0.92 5.04 -13.98
CA ALA A 33 1.23 4.34 -12.73
C ALA A 33 0.96 5.24 -11.53
N ILE A 34 0.22 4.73 -10.56
CA ILE A 34 -0.06 5.37 -9.27
C ILE A 34 0.43 4.42 -8.19
N VAL A 35 1.37 4.87 -7.36
CA VAL A 35 1.90 4.07 -6.25
C VAL A 35 1.29 4.56 -4.95
N ILE A 36 0.67 3.67 -4.20
CA ILE A 36 0.07 3.95 -2.89
C ILE A 36 0.81 3.21 -1.79
N THR A 37 1.09 3.92 -0.70
CA THR A 37 1.43 3.33 0.60
C THR A 37 0.45 3.81 1.65
N VAL A 38 0.03 2.90 2.52
CA VAL A 38 -0.97 3.17 3.56
C VAL A 38 -0.32 2.94 4.90
N THR A 39 -0.52 3.86 5.84
CA THR A 39 -0.11 3.69 7.23
C THR A 39 -1.34 3.57 8.11
N GLU A 40 -1.35 2.53 8.95
CA GLU A 40 -2.46 2.25 9.87
C GLU A 40 -2.44 3.23 11.04
N PRO A 41 -3.60 3.48 11.68
CA PRO A 41 -3.66 4.33 12.87
C PRO A 41 -2.90 3.71 14.04
N LEU A 42 -2.47 4.56 14.98
CA LEU A 42 -1.91 4.11 16.24
C LEU A 42 -2.95 3.30 17.00
N GLU A 43 -2.59 2.07 17.38
CA GLU A 43 -3.47 1.24 18.19
C GLU A 43 -3.61 1.84 19.59
N VAL A 44 -4.87 1.96 20.05
CA VAL A 44 -5.21 2.47 21.37
C VAL A 44 -5.82 1.33 22.17
N ASP A 45 -5.27 1.07 23.35
CA ASP A 45 -5.82 0.08 24.29
C ASP A 45 -6.75 0.78 25.30
N TYR A 46 -8.03 0.61 25.13
CA TYR A 46 -9.05 1.17 26.03
C TYR A 46 -9.25 0.35 27.32
N GLY A 47 -8.41 -0.65 27.59
CA GLY A 47 -8.43 -1.36 28.87
C GLY A 47 -9.56 -2.35 29.04
N GLY A 48 -9.87 -3.13 28.02
CA GLY A 48 -10.87 -4.21 28.08
C GLY A 48 -10.50 -5.41 28.96
N GLY A 49 -9.36 -5.36 29.70
CA GLY A 49 -8.84 -6.40 30.57
C GLY A 49 -8.41 -5.87 31.94
N HIS A 50 -7.93 -6.76 32.81
CA HIS A 50 -7.54 -6.44 34.21
C HIS A 50 -6.25 -5.59 34.34
N ALA A 51 -5.55 -5.28 33.26
CA ALA A 51 -4.44 -4.34 33.22
C ALA A 51 -4.94 -3.04 32.57
N GLY A 52 -4.73 -1.89 33.19
CA GLY A 52 -5.19 -0.58 32.71
C GLY A 52 -4.82 -0.35 31.25
N GLY A 53 -5.75 0.19 30.48
CA GLY A 53 -5.54 0.52 29.09
C GLY A 53 -4.51 1.63 28.91
N TRP A 54 -3.98 1.74 27.69
CA TRP A 54 -3.07 2.81 27.31
C TRP A 54 -3.72 3.70 26.24
N ILE A 55 -3.81 5.00 26.55
CA ILE A 55 -4.29 6.02 25.61
C ILE A 55 -3.12 6.97 25.36
N PRO A 56 -2.64 7.08 24.10
CA PRO A 56 -1.55 7.98 23.77
C PRO A 56 -1.88 9.43 24.08
N SER A 57 -0.88 10.20 24.52
CA SER A 57 -0.98 11.66 24.61
C SER A 57 -1.03 12.30 23.21
N PRO A 58 -1.48 13.56 23.09
CA PRO A 58 -1.43 14.29 21.82
C PRO A 58 -0.01 14.31 21.20
N GLU A 59 1.02 14.46 22.04
CA GLU A 59 2.42 14.47 21.59
C GLU A 59 2.88 13.10 21.09
N GLU A 60 2.35 12.00 21.64
CA GLU A 60 2.63 10.65 21.17
C GLU A 60 1.96 10.38 19.83
N PHE A 61 0.72 10.85 19.63
CA PHE A 61 0.06 10.82 18.33
C PHE A 61 0.85 11.61 17.28
N ASP A 62 1.27 12.84 17.59
CA ASP A 62 2.04 13.68 16.66
C ASP A 62 3.36 13.02 16.26
N ARG A 63 4.07 12.40 17.21
CA ARG A 63 5.32 11.66 16.94
C ARG A 63 5.07 10.45 16.05
N PHE A 64 4.00 9.71 16.33
CA PHE A 64 3.61 8.55 15.52
C PHE A 64 3.29 8.95 14.08
N ASP A 65 2.47 9.99 13.89
CA ASP A 65 2.10 10.51 12.58
C ASP A 65 3.33 11.00 11.81
N ALA A 66 4.24 11.71 12.46
CA ALA A 66 5.49 12.15 11.86
C ALA A 66 6.39 10.98 11.43
N ALA A 67 6.50 9.94 12.27
CA ALA A 67 7.26 8.73 11.95
C ALA A 67 6.64 7.94 10.77
N CYS A 68 5.31 7.83 10.74
CA CYS A 68 4.57 7.22 9.63
C CYS A 68 4.79 7.97 8.32
N LYS A 69 4.71 9.30 8.36
CA LYS A 69 4.93 10.17 7.19
C LYS A 69 6.36 10.03 6.66
N GLU A 70 7.35 10.01 7.53
CA GLU A 70 8.76 9.82 7.15
C GLU A 70 8.99 8.44 6.54
N SER A 71 8.46 7.38 7.16
CA SER A 71 8.57 6.02 6.67
C SER A 71 7.89 5.85 5.29
N ALA A 72 6.67 6.39 5.15
CA ALA A 72 5.95 6.39 3.87
C ALA A 72 6.72 7.16 2.79
N GLY A 73 7.33 8.29 3.13
CA GLY A 73 8.18 9.07 2.22
C GLY A 73 9.33 8.24 1.65
N LYS A 74 10.03 7.47 2.49
CA LYS A 74 11.13 6.59 2.06
C LYS A 74 10.64 5.50 1.10
N VAL A 75 9.51 4.86 1.42
CA VAL A 75 8.90 3.82 0.57
C VAL A 75 8.51 4.38 -0.79
N LEU A 76 7.91 5.57 -0.82
CA LEU A 76 7.50 6.23 -2.07
C LEU A 76 8.69 6.74 -2.88
N ASP A 77 9.77 7.21 -2.25
CA ASP A 77 10.99 7.62 -2.93
C ASP A 77 11.69 6.43 -3.62
N GLU A 78 11.69 5.26 -2.99
CA GLU A 78 12.15 4.02 -3.63
C GLU A 78 11.31 3.68 -4.87
N ALA A 79 9.99 3.79 -4.79
CA ALA A 79 9.11 3.56 -5.93
C ALA A 79 9.32 4.57 -7.06
N ARG A 80 9.57 5.84 -6.70
CA ARG A 80 9.94 6.88 -7.68
C ARG A 80 11.21 6.51 -8.42
N ALA A 81 12.26 6.13 -7.70
CA ALA A 81 13.53 5.73 -8.30
C ALA A 81 13.37 4.53 -9.25
N MET A 82 12.53 3.54 -8.89
CA MET A 82 12.23 2.42 -9.77
C MET A 82 11.51 2.85 -11.07
N ALA A 83 10.59 3.81 -10.98
CA ALA A 83 9.88 4.33 -12.14
C ALA A 83 10.82 5.09 -13.07
N GLU A 84 11.68 5.94 -12.52
CA GLU A 84 12.70 6.70 -13.26
C GLU A 84 13.70 5.77 -13.96
N GLU A 85 14.19 4.71 -13.28
CA GLU A 85 15.08 3.69 -13.87
C GLU A 85 14.43 3.01 -15.09
N ILE A 86 13.13 2.73 -15.01
CA ILE A 86 12.36 2.12 -16.11
C ILE A 86 12.00 3.16 -17.19
N GLY A 87 12.09 4.45 -16.88
CA GLY A 87 11.85 5.56 -17.81
C GLY A 87 10.39 5.99 -17.91
N ILE A 88 9.65 5.91 -16.80
CA ILE A 88 8.30 6.50 -16.66
C ILE A 88 8.22 7.33 -15.37
N SER A 89 7.20 8.18 -15.29
CA SER A 89 6.83 8.85 -14.04
C SER A 89 5.67 8.11 -13.37
N ALA A 90 5.66 8.08 -12.05
CA ALA A 90 4.56 7.55 -11.26
C ALA A 90 4.00 8.63 -10.32
N GLU A 91 2.69 8.66 -10.16
CA GLU A 91 2.05 9.43 -9.10
C GLU A 91 2.25 8.70 -7.77
N LEU A 92 2.61 9.41 -6.72
CA LEU A 92 2.92 8.82 -5.41
C LEU A 92 1.91 9.30 -4.38
N LEU A 93 1.28 8.38 -3.66
CA LEU A 93 0.25 8.65 -2.67
C LEU A 93 0.58 8.01 -1.33
N HIS A 94 0.54 8.80 -0.27
CA HIS A 94 0.50 8.32 1.12
C HIS A 94 -0.90 8.52 1.68
N VAL A 95 -1.52 7.45 2.14
CA VAL A 95 -2.81 7.49 2.87
C VAL A 95 -2.55 7.16 4.33
N PRO A 96 -2.56 8.14 5.23
CA PRO A 96 -2.36 7.93 6.66
C PRO A 96 -3.65 7.48 7.35
N ASN A 97 -3.50 6.87 8.53
CA ASN A 97 -4.59 6.53 9.44
C ASN A 97 -5.74 5.74 8.78
N ALA A 98 -5.40 4.78 7.94
CA ALA A 98 -6.39 4.03 7.18
C ALA A 98 -6.11 2.52 7.21
N HIS A 99 -7.18 1.75 7.06
CA HIS A 99 -7.06 0.31 6.82
C HIS A 99 -6.58 0.06 5.37
N PRO A 100 -5.48 -0.67 5.17
CA PRO A 100 -4.84 -0.74 3.86
C PRO A 100 -5.74 -1.22 2.72
N ALA A 101 -6.47 -2.31 2.90
CA ALA A 101 -7.35 -2.83 1.84
C ALA A 101 -8.44 -1.83 1.45
N THR A 102 -9.09 -1.19 2.43
CA THR A 102 -10.09 -0.15 2.21
C THR A 102 -9.51 1.02 1.42
N ALA A 103 -8.36 1.55 1.87
CA ALA A 103 -7.71 2.68 1.22
C ALA A 103 -7.30 2.36 -0.23
N ILE A 104 -6.82 1.14 -0.50
CA ILE A 104 -6.47 0.68 -1.85
C ILE A 104 -7.71 0.65 -2.75
N ILE A 105 -8.81 0.05 -2.29
CA ILE A 105 -10.06 -0.06 -3.04
C ILE A 105 -10.64 1.32 -3.34
N GLU A 106 -10.74 2.18 -2.34
CA GLU A 106 -11.26 3.54 -2.48
C GLU A 106 -10.39 4.41 -3.40
N THR A 107 -9.07 4.28 -3.30
CA THR A 107 -8.14 4.99 -4.19
C THR A 107 -8.29 4.50 -5.62
N ALA A 108 -8.36 3.18 -5.85
CA ALA A 108 -8.58 2.65 -7.19
C ALA A 108 -9.86 3.21 -7.82
N LYS A 109 -10.94 3.25 -7.05
CA LYS A 109 -12.24 3.79 -7.50
C LYS A 109 -12.17 5.29 -7.78
N SER A 110 -11.64 6.09 -6.84
CA SER A 110 -11.60 7.55 -6.95
C SER A 110 -10.64 8.05 -8.03
N ARG A 111 -9.59 7.29 -8.35
CA ARG A 111 -8.61 7.60 -9.40
C ARG A 111 -8.94 6.97 -10.74
N GLY A 112 -10.07 6.24 -10.85
CA GLY A 112 -10.45 5.55 -12.08
C GLY A 112 -9.42 4.52 -12.52
N CYS A 113 -8.81 3.80 -11.57
CA CYS A 113 -7.88 2.73 -11.88
C CYS A 113 -8.64 1.51 -12.42
N ASP A 114 -8.08 0.87 -13.41
CA ASP A 114 -8.64 -0.30 -14.08
C ASP A 114 -7.82 -1.58 -13.83
N LEU A 115 -6.74 -1.48 -13.07
CA LEU A 115 -5.96 -2.59 -12.54
C LEU A 115 -5.34 -2.20 -11.20
N ILE A 116 -5.36 -3.12 -10.24
CA ILE A 116 -4.57 -3.05 -9.01
C ILE A 116 -3.46 -4.09 -9.11
N VAL A 117 -2.22 -3.69 -8.79
CA VAL A 117 -1.07 -4.61 -8.68
C VAL A 117 -0.60 -4.59 -7.23
N MET A 118 -0.51 -5.74 -6.63
CA MET A 118 -0.05 -5.88 -5.26
C MET A 118 0.73 -7.18 -5.03
N ALA A 119 1.55 -7.20 -4.00
CA ALA A 119 2.25 -8.41 -3.61
C ALA A 119 1.30 -9.43 -2.98
N SER A 120 1.65 -10.70 -3.06
CA SER A 120 0.86 -11.78 -2.44
C SER A 120 0.79 -11.68 -0.92
N HIS A 121 1.77 -11.02 -0.27
CA HIS A 121 1.81 -10.75 1.17
C HIS A 121 2.65 -9.49 1.42
N GLY A 122 2.50 -8.89 2.62
CA GLY A 122 3.29 -7.74 3.05
C GLY A 122 4.29 -8.10 4.15
N ARG A 123 4.68 -7.13 4.97
CA ARG A 123 5.62 -7.29 6.09
C ARG A 123 5.22 -8.34 7.12
N ARG A 124 3.91 -8.55 7.32
CA ARG A 124 3.35 -9.50 8.27
C ARG A 124 3.08 -10.88 7.65
N GLY A 125 3.46 -11.11 6.39
CA GLY A 125 3.15 -12.33 5.65
C GLY A 125 3.91 -13.54 6.15
N ILE A 126 3.19 -14.65 6.37
CA ILE A 126 3.76 -15.95 6.67
C ILE A 126 4.21 -16.61 5.37
N ARG A 127 5.41 -17.20 5.37
CA ARG A 127 6.11 -17.75 4.19
C ARG A 127 5.43 -18.92 3.44
N LYS A 128 4.21 -19.32 3.77
CA LYS A 128 3.57 -20.50 3.17
C LYS A 128 2.28 -20.12 2.45
N LEU A 129 2.30 -20.19 1.10
CA LEU A 129 1.18 -20.42 0.16
C LEU A 129 -0.16 -19.67 0.39
N LEU A 130 -0.32 -18.93 1.47
CA LEU A 130 -1.53 -18.18 1.77
C LEU A 130 -1.34 -16.72 1.32
N LEU A 131 -2.37 -16.18 0.68
CA LEU A 131 -2.43 -14.75 0.42
C LEU A 131 -2.45 -13.98 1.74
N GLY A 132 -1.75 -12.85 1.80
CA GLY A 132 -1.82 -11.94 2.93
C GLY A 132 -3.26 -11.43 3.14
N SER A 133 -3.58 -11.04 4.37
CA SER A 133 -4.94 -10.58 4.73
C SER A 133 -5.41 -9.43 3.87
N GLN A 134 -4.56 -8.42 3.63
CA GLN A 134 -4.90 -7.25 2.82
C GLN A 134 -5.13 -7.61 1.35
N THR A 135 -4.31 -8.50 0.80
CA THR A 135 -4.49 -9.00 -0.58
C THR A 135 -5.79 -9.78 -0.71
N SER A 136 -6.10 -10.64 0.24
CA SER A 136 -7.34 -11.41 0.28
C SER A 136 -8.58 -10.51 0.36
N GLU A 137 -8.52 -9.45 1.16
CA GLU A 137 -9.60 -8.49 1.32
C GLU A 137 -9.80 -7.64 0.06
N VAL A 138 -8.73 -7.17 -0.57
CA VAL A 138 -8.83 -6.44 -1.86
C VAL A 138 -9.43 -7.33 -2.94
N LEU A 139 -9.07 -8.61 -2.99
CA LEU A 139 -9.65 -9.56 -3.95
C LEU A 139 -11.13 -9.84 -3.69
N ALA A 140 -11.54 -9.89 -2.42
CA ALA A 140 -12.93 -10.18 -2.04
C ALA A 140 -13.87 -8.98 -2.27
N ASP A 141 -13.43 -7.79 -1.91
CA ASP A 141 -14.27 -6.59 -1.82
C ASP A 141 -14.05 -5.61 -2.99
N GLY A 142 -12.94 -5.75 -3.71
CA GLY A 142 -12.60 -4.89 -4.86
C GLY A 142 -13.41 -5.23 -6.10
N SER A 143 -13.80 -4.20 -6.86
CA SER A 143 -14.46 -4.33 -8.17
C SER A 143 -13.49 -4.20 -9.35
N VAL A 144 -12.23 -3.91 -9.09
CA VAL A 144 -11.17 -3.72 -10.08
C VAL A 144 -10.35 -5.00 -10.19
N PRO A 145 -9.95 -5.44 -11.39
CA PRO A 145 -9.02 -6.56 -11.57
C PRO A 145 -7.76 -6.41 -10.72
N VAL A 146 -7.28 -7.52 -10.16
CA VAL A 146 -6.10 -7.52 -9.28
C VAL A 146 -5.04 -8.46 -9.85
N LEU A 147 -3.84 -7.94 -10.07
CA LEU A 147 -2.65 -8.73 -10.38
C LEU A 147 -1.85 -8.94 -9.09
N VAL A 148 -1.74 -10.20 -8.68
CA VAL A 148 -0.97 -10.59 -7.48
C VAL A 148 0.42 -11.07 -7.89
N VAL A 149 1.46 -10.41 -7.38
CA VAL A 149 2.87 -10.72 -7.65
C VAL A 149 3.48 -11.46 -6.46
N ARG A 150 4.24 -12.54 -6.73
CA ARG A 150 4.92 -13.39 -5.72
C ARG A 150 6.42 -13.18 -5.70
#